data_d38999fa5d367726e5c38e793b587604
#
_entry.id   d38999fa5d367726e5c38e793b587604
#
_cell.length_a   1.000
_cell.length_b   1.000
_cell.length_c   1.000
_cell.angle_alpha   90.00
_cell.angle_beta   90.00
_cell.angle_gamma   90.00
#
_symmetry.space_group_name_H-M   'P 1'
#
loop_
_entity.id
_entity.type
_entity.pdbx_description
1 polymer ?
#
loop_
_entity_poly.entity_id
_entity_poly.type
_entity_poly.pdbx_seq_one_letter_code
_entity_poly.pdbx_strand_id
1 'polypeptide(L)'
;MTLAASAGLLLARGNRTAQIAAATVIGTCNRLSEIRTPYGRDGADQMTAVITQYRALTALIPDRRVSDDLFLRAVNFQAGLSYAVSGIAKAFGSSWVQGDALLEVLQTEAYGRGPAAAVLRRYPRLCRALTVGTVVWEASFPLVYLLSRKQASHALTAVKAFHVGVATAMELPRFVWGFFGSHGAVGYVLDTRGASRTFEKTVVGIAGGVTLASALIAREKRQIAEQRRLGPKGAARLAYADGDVEYRVDRPADGTAPRATVVLECGLGQSLESWEWVARSLARHHTVIRYHRPGYGLTTSRAASGDLLAAVLDEVGAKGEVVVVTHSIGSLSAASYVGDRRFADRVDKLVVVDGTDPVLLDEDRTDRRRLGKFLQAQLYTLVAAVTGIYEWAPNAVERQAGYTPDTQYSHVQFVFSPRNIVNSVREYRGIRTEDAVSRLGAVESVLVVASDEFAEQQAVLAEKLGAKFEVVHGSAHRSIIGYQEHAEKVEGAIRRFMDAC
;
A
#
# COMPACT_ATOMS: atom_id res chain seq x y z
N MET A 1 -14.73 -22.01 -27.08
CA MET A 1 -15.78 -22.26 -26.05
C MET A 1 -16.56 -21.00 -25.71
N THR A 2 -15.93 -19.91 -25.34
CA THR A 2 -16.62 -18.65 -24.94
C THR A 2 -17.57 -18.11 -26.02
N LEU A 3 -17.14 -18.06 -27.29
CA LEU A 3 -17.98 -17.61 -28.39
C LEU A 3 -19.22 -18.49 -28.62
N ALA A 4 -19.05 -19.82 -28.57
CA ALA A 4 -20.16 -20.76 -28.68
C ALA A 4 -21.15 -20.64 -27.53
N ALA A 5 -20.66 -20.45 -26.30
CA ALA A 5 -21.49 -20.22 -25.13
C ALA A 5 -22.19 -18.87 -25.17
N SER A 6 -21.56 -17.82 -25.71
CA SER A 6 -22.18 -16.50 -25.91
C SER A 6 -23.31 -16.58 -26.96
N ALA A 7 -23.08 -17.31 -28.06
CA ALA A 7 -24.13 -17.62 -29.06
C ALA A 7 -25.28 -18.43 -28.41
N GLY A 8 -24.96 -19.39 -27.56
CA GLY A 8 -25.94 -20.17 -26.81
C GLY A 8 -26.83 -19.30 -25.91
N LEU A 9 -26.25 -18.30 -25.21
CA LEU A 9 -27.03 -17.34 -24.43
C LEU A 9 -28.01 -16.52 -25.26
N LEU A 10 -27.61 -16.12 -26.46
CA LEU A 10 -28.47 -15.36 -27.36
C LEU A 10 -29.57 -16.20 -27.97
N LEU A 11 -29.26 -17.44 -28.37
CA LEU A 11 -30.21 -18.34 -29.05
C LEU A 11 -31.16 -19.06 -28.08
N ALA A 12 -30.75 -19.30 -26.85
CA ALA A 12 -31.51 -20.05 -25.87
C ALA A 12 -32.44 -19.16 -24.98
N ARG A 13 -32.96 -18.07 -25.52
CA ARG A 13 -33.76 -17.08 -24.76
C ARG A 13 -34.99 -17.68 -24.02
N GLY A 14 -35.49 -18.83 -24.42
CA GLY A 14 -36.59 -19.55 -23.77
C GLY A 14 -36.14 -20.72 -22.89
N ASN A 15 -34.90 -21.16 -22.97
CA ASN A 15 -34.40 -22.34 -22.28
C ASN A 15 -33.47 -21.95 -21.13
N ARG A 16 -33.98 -22.06 -19.90
CA ARG A 16 -33.29 -21.69 -18.69
C ARG A 16 -32.02 -22.51 -18.45
N THR A 17 -32.10 -23.83 -18.64
CA THR A 17 -30.96 -24.73 -18.44
C THR A 17 -29.83 -24.38 -19.38
N ALA A 18 -30.13 -24.10 -20.65
CA ALA A 18 -29.16 -23.65 -21.63
C ALA A 18 -28.53 -22.29 -21.26
N GLN A 19 -29.32 -21.36 -20.69
CA GLN A 19 -28.81 -20.07 -20.21
C GLN A 19 -27.86 -20.24 -19.03
N ILE A 20 -28.20 -21.06 -18.05
CA ILE A 20 -27.33 -21.36 -16.89
C ILE A 20 -26.05 -22.00 -17.38
N ALA A 21 -26.13 -23.04 -18.23
CA ALA A 21 -24.96 -23.73 -18.75
C ALA A 21 -24.04 -22.78 -19.53
N ALA A 22 -24.60 -21.96 -20.41
CA ALA A 22 -23.83 -21.00 -21.21
C ALA A 22 -23.17 -19.92 -20.33
N ALA A 23 -23.88 -19.33 -19.35
CA ALA A 23 -23.33 -18.36 -18.43
C ALA A 23 -22.23 -18.97 -17.55
N THR A 24 -22.41 -20.18 -17.07
CA THR A 24 -21.41 -20.91 -16.28
C THR A 24 -20.14 -21.18 -17.11
N VAL A 25 -20.30 -21.65 -18.36
CA VAL A 25 -19.16 -21.87 -19.27
C VAL A 25 -18.39 -20.56 -19.52
N ILE A 26 -19.07 -19.46 -19.78
CA ILE A 26 -18.43 -18.16 -19.99
C ILE A 26 -17.68 -17.72 -18.71
N GLY A 27 -18.33 -17.79 -17.55
CA GLY A 27 -17.72 -17.44 -16.27
C GLY A 27 -16.49 -18.28 -15.94
N THR A 28 -16.57 -19.59 -16.16
CA THR A 28 -15.45 -20.52 -15.96
C THR A 28 -14.30 -20.24 -16.94
N CYS A 29 -14.59 -20.03 -18.22
CA CYS A 29 -13.57 -19.69 -19.21
C CYS A 29 -12.87 -18.37 -18.89
N ASN A 30 -13.61 -17.36 -18.44
CA ASN A 30 -13.05 -16.08 -18.00
C ASN A 30 -12.13 -16.28 -16.79
N ARG A 31 -12.55 -17.07 -15.79
CA ARG A 31 -11.73 -17.36 -14.62
C ARG A 31 -10.47 -18.15 -14.95
N LEU A 32 -10.57 -19.16 -15.80
CA LEU A 32 -9.39 -19.91 -16.26
C LEU A 32 -8.42 -19.03 -17.07
N SER A 33 -8.94 -18.15 -17.90
CA SER A 33 -8.13 -17.15 -18.61
C SER A 33 -7.40 -16.22 -17.65
N GLU A 34 -8.06 -15.79 -16.56
CA GLU A 34 -7.46 -14.96 -15.52
C GLU A 34 -6.26 -15.63 -14.84
N ILE A 35 -6.38 -16.91 -14.54
CA ILE A 35 -5.30 -17.69 -13.91
C ILE A 35 -4.12 -17.88 -14.88
N ARG A 36 -4.40 -18.08 -16.17
CA ARG A 36 -3.36 -18.36 -17.19
C ARG A 36 -2.66 -17.12 -17.73
N THR A 37 -3.38 -16.01 -17.81
CA THR A 37 -2.87 -14.76 -18.40
C THR A 37 -3.12 -13.59 -17.45
N PRO A 38 -2.27 -13.41 -16.44
CA PRO A 38 -2.43 -12.32 -15.45
C PRO A 38 -2.18 -10.93 -16.04
N TYR A 39 -1.56 -10.84 -17.21
CA TYR A 39 -1.27 -9.59 -17.91
C TYR A 39 -2.26 -9.29 -19.04
N GLY A 40 -2.43 -8.00 -19.37
CA GLY A 40 -3.26 -7.54 -20.49
C GLY A 40 -4.76 -7.61 -20.25
N ARG A 41 -5.19 -7.71 -19.00
CA ARG A 41 -6.61 -7.63 -18.61
C ARG A 41 -6.96 -6.21 -18.17
N ASP A 42 -8.18 -5.82 -18.47
CA ASP A 42 -8.70 -4.51 -18.15
C ASP A 42 -10.07 -4.57 -17.46
N GLY A 43 -10.62 -3.39 -17.14
CA GLY A 43 -11.91 -3.28 -16.47
C GLY A 43 -13.09 -3.87 -17.28
N ALA A 44 -12.98 -3.96 -18.60
CA ALA A 44 -14.01 -4.57 -19.45
C ALA A 44 -14.05 -6.10 -19.29
N ASP A 45 -12.89 -6.74 -19.15
CA ASP A 45 -12.81 -8.19 -18.88
C ASP A 45 -13.42 -8.52 -17.52
N GLN A 46 -13.10 -7.70 -16.50
CA GLN A 46 -13.67 -7.86 -15.15
C GLN A 46 -15.20 -7.65 -15.17
N MET A 47 -15.68 -6.60 -15.82
CA MET A 47 -17.11 -6.31 -15.91
C MET A 47 -17.85 -7.46 -16.61
N THR A 48 -17.32 -7.96 -17.71
CA THR A 48 -17.92 -9.09 -18.46
C THR A 48 -17.97 -10.36 -17.60
N ALA A 49 -16.90 -10.65 -16.87
CA ALA A 49 -16.84 -11.80 -15.97
C ALA A 49 -17.90 -11.71 -14.87
N VAL A 50 -18.03 -10.54 -14.21
CA VAL A 50 -18.99 -10.34 -13.12
C VAL A 50 -20.43 -10.39 -13.63
N ILE A 51 -20.74 -9.75 -14.77
CA ILE A 51 -22.09 -9.79 -15.38
C ILE A 51 -22.50 -11.23 -15.71
N THR A 52 -21.59 -12.03 -16.27
CA THR A 52 -21.91 -13.44 -16.58
C THR A 52 -22.09 -14.29 -15.33
N GLN A 53 -21.35 -14.04 -14.26
CA GLN A 53 -21.55 -14.69 -12.97
C GLN A 53 -22.92 -14.32 -12.35
N TYR A 54 -23.29 -13.04 -12.38
CA TYR A 54 -24.61 -12.60 -11.90
C TYR A 54 -25.73 -13.28 -12.69
N ARG A 55 -25.58 -13.40 -14.03
CA ARG A 55 -26.56 -14.09 -14.85
C ARG A 55 -26.68 -15.57 -14.49
N ALA A 56 -25.56 -16.25 -14.29
CA ALA A 56 -25.55 -17.66 -13.88
C ALA A 56 -26.27 -17.87 -12.53
N LEU A 57 -25.96 -17.02 -11.54
CA LEU A 57 -26.55 -17.11 -10.20
C LEU A 57 -28.05 -16.77 -10.20
N THR A 58 -28.45 -15.68 -10.84
CA THR A 58 -29.86 -15.25 -10.86
C THR A 58 -30.73 -16.20 -11.68
N ALA A 59 -30.20 -16.86 -12.70
CA ALA A 59 -30.89 -17.86 -13.47
C ALA A 59 -31.26 -19.11 -12.65
N LEU A 60 -30.71 -19.30 -11.47
CA LEU A 60 -31.13 -20.36 -10.52
C LEU A 60 -32.51 -20.08 -9.88
N ILE A 61 -32.98 -18.83 -9.90
CA ILE A 61 -34.27 -18.42 -9.33
C ILE A 61 -35.39 -18.91 -10.25
N PRO A 62 -36.41 -19.67 -9.71
CA PRO A 62 -37.46 -20.24 -10.52
C PRO A 62 -38.32 -19.24 -11.29
N ASP A 63 -38.70 -18.14 -10.64
CA ASP A 63 -39.48 -17.09 -11.27
C ASP A 63 -38.61 -16.25 -12.21
N ARG A 64 -38.95 -16.26 -13.49
CA ARG A 64 -38.19 -15.55 -14.52
C ARG A 64 -38.21 -14.03 -14.33
N ARG A 65 -39.34 -13.45 -13.90
CA ARG A 65 -39.45 -12.00 -13.69
C ARG A 65 -38.56 -11.55 -12.54
N VAL A 66 -38.59 -12.31 -11.43
CA VAL A 66 -37.72 -12.06 -10.28
C VAL A 66 -36.24 -12.25 -10.65
N SER A 67 -35.91 -13.31 -11.41
CA SER A 67 -34.57 -13.59 -11.91
C SER A 67 -34.01 -12.44 -12.75
N ASP A 68 -34.79 -11.94 -13.71
CA ASP A 68 -34.38 -10.87 -14.63
C ASP A 68 -34.28 -9.51 -13.89
N ASP A 69 -35.23 -9.19 -13.01
CA ASP A 69 -35.18 -7.97 -12.16
C ASP A 69 -33.95 -7.98 -11.27
N LEU A 70 -33.69 -9.08 -10.58
CA LEU A 70 -32.53 -9.22 -9.69
C LEU A 70 -31.20 -9.13 -10.48
N PHE A 71 -31.14 -9.74 -11.67
CA PHE A 71 -29.99 -9.64 -12.55
C PHE A 71 -29.70 -8.19 -12.94
N LEU A 72 -30.70 -7.45 -13.40
CA LEU A 72 -30.53 -6.07 -13.82
C LEU A 72 -30.15 -5.16 -12.65
N ARG A 73 -30.71 -5.38 -11.46
CA ARG A 73 -30.32 -4.64 -10.25
C ARG A 73 -28.90 -4.95 -9.79
N ALA A 74 -28.46 -6.20 -9.89
CA ALA A 74 -27.09 -6.60 -9.56
C ALA A 74 -26.07 -5.96 -10.53
N VAL A 75 -26.38 -5.97 -11.85
CA VAL A 75 -25.53 -5.32 -12.85
C VAL A 75 -25.50 -3.80 -12.65
N ASN A 76 -26.64 -3.18 -12.33
CA ASN A 76 -26.71 -1.76 -11.99
C ASN A 76 -25.82 -1.42 -10.79
N PHE A 77 -25.94 -2.21 -9.71
CA PHE A 77 -25.10 -2.02 -8.51
C PHE A 77 -23.62 -2.13 -8.84
N GLN A 78 -23.23 -3.16 -9.61
CA GLN A 78 -21.86 -3.34 -10.05
C GLN A 78 -21.36 -2.17 -10.88
N ALA A 79 -22.17 -1.63 -11.80
CA ALA A 79 -21.80 -0.46 -12.60
C ALA A 79 -21.53 0.76 -11.69
N GLY A 80 -22.45 1.08 -10.78
CA GLY A 80 -22.30 2.18 -9.84
C GLY A 80 -21.05 2.04 -8.96
N LEU A 81 -20.83 0.83 -8.44
CA LEU A 81 -19.65 0.51 -7.61
C LEU A 81 -18.35 0.63 -8.42
N SER A 82 -18.32 0.07 -9.63
CA SER A 82 -17.12 0.10 -10.47
C SER A 82 -16.69 1.52 -10.81
N TYR A 83 -17.62 2.39 -11.19
CA TYR A 83 -17.29 3.80 -11.43
C TYR A 83 -16.86 4.53 -10.19
N ALA A 84 -17.61 4.42 -9.09
CA ALA A 84 -17.27 5.09 -7.85
C ALA A 84 -15.89 4.69 -7.34
N VAL A 85 -15.61 3.39 -7.26
CA VAL A 85 -14.31 2.87 -6.80
C VAL A 85 -13.18 3.25 -7.75
N SER A 86 -13.42 3.16 -9.07
CA SER A 86 -12.43 3.56 -10.08
C SER A 86 -12.09 5.04 -10.00
N GLY A 87 -13.11 5.90 -9.91
CA GLY A 87 -12.91 7.36 -9.77
C GLY A 87 -12.22 7.73 -8.46
N ILE A 88 -12.64 7.13 -7.36
CA ILE A 88 -12.00 7.28 -6.07
C ILE A 88 -10.54 6.81 -6.14
N ALA A 89 -10.25 5.63 -6.63
CA ALA A 89 -8.89 5.12 -6.76
C ALA A 89 -7.99 6.03 -7.61
N LYS A 90 -8.51 6.55 -8.74
CA LYS A 90 -7.81 7.52 -9.58
C LYS A 90 -7.55 8.86 -8.86
N ALA A 91 -8.51 9.36 -8.09
CA ALA A 91 -8.35 10.58 -7.30
C ALA A 91 -7.16 10.53 -6.34
N PHE A 92 -6.57 9.37 -6.17
CA PHE A 92 -5.47 9.07 -5.28
C PHE A 92 -4.16 8.78 -6.02
N GLY A 93 -4.23 8.49 -7.29
CA GLY A 93 -3.04 8.37 -8.13
C GLY A 93 -2.44 9.74 -8.44
N SER A 94 -1.13 9.92 -8.23
CA SER A 94 -0.45 11.20 -8.47
C SER A 94 -0.62 11.70 -9.91
N SER A 95 -0.39 10.86 -10.90
CA SER A 95 -0.56 11.22 -12.33
C SER A 95 -2.00 11.59 -12.67
N TRP A 96 -2.99 11.00 -12.00
CA TRP A 96 -4.40 11.35 -12.19
C TRP A 96 -4.75 12.72 -11.63
N VAL A 97 -4.29 13.00 -10.40
CA VAL A 97 -4.55 14.31 -9.75
C VAL A 97 -3.80 15.45 -10.43
N GLN A 98 -2.58 15.18 -10.92
CA GLN A 98 -1.79 16.16 -11.69
C GLN A 98 -2.32 16.35 -13.11
N GLY A 99 -3.16 15.40 -13.58
CA GLY A 99 -3.75 15.45 -14.91
C GLY A 99 -2.86 14.85 -16.01
N ASP A 100 -1.77 14.19 -15.65
CA ASP A 100 -0.78 13.69 -16.62
C ASP A 100 -1.05 12.24 -17.02
N ALA A 101 -1.89 11.49 -16.28
CA ALA A 101 -2.12 10.07 -16.47
C ALA A 101 -2.54 9.68 -17.91
N LEU A 102 -3.43 10.42 -18.54
CA LEU A 102 -3.83 10.11 -19.92
C LEU A 102 -2.65 10.28 -20.89
N LEU A 103 -1.87 11.34 -20.73
CA LEU A 103 -0.71 11.59 -21.57
C LEU A 103 0.35 10.49 -21.40
N GLU A 104 0.64 10.09 -20.16
CA GLU A 104 1.56 8.99 -19.84
C GLU A 104 1.10 7.66 -20.46
N VAL A 105 -0.18 7.32 -20.30
CA VAL A 105 -0.76 6.10 -20.91
C VAL A 105 -0.67 6.12 -22.43
N LEU A 106 -0.96 7.25 -23.07
CA LEU A 106 -0.88 7.39 -24.53
C LEU A 106 0.57 7.40 -25.08
N GLN A 107 1.58 7.50 -24.21
CA GLN A 107 2.99 7.35 -24.56
C GLN A 107 3.45 5.89 -24.54
N THR A 108 2.67 4.99 -23.92
CA THR A 108 3.02 3.56 -23.88
C THR A 108 2.79 2.87 -25.22
N GLU A 109 3.57 1.84 -25.50
CA GLU A 109 3.35 1.01 -26.68
C GLU A 109 2.00 0.28 -26.67
N ALA A 110 1.48 -0.04 -25.48
CA ALA A 110 0.23 -0.79 -25.34
C ALA A 110 -1.01 0.02 -25.78
N TYR A 111 -1.01 1.34 -25.51
CA TYR A 111 -2.21 2.18 -25.68
C TYR A 111 -1.99 3.42 -26.56
N GLY A 112 -0.78 3.63 -27.05
CA GLY A 112 -0.40 4.86 -27.76
C GLY A 112 -0.20 4.72 -29.27
N ARG A 113 -0.46 3.57 -29.88
CA ARG A 113 -0.17 3.31 -31.29
C ARG A 113 -1.19 3.91 -32.26
N GLY A 114 -2.44 4.11 -31.81
CA GLY A 114 -3.53 4.55 -32.65
C GLY A 114 -3.42 6.00 -33.14
N PRO A 115 -4.05 6.32 -34.28
CA PRO A 115 -4.05 7.68 -34.84
C PRO A 115 -4.69 8.70 -33.91
N ALA A 116 -5.72 8.32 -33.17
CA ALA A 116 -6.36 9.20 -32.17
C ALA A 116 -5.42 9.52 -31.00
N ALA A 117 -4.62 8.54 -30.54
CA ALA A 117 -3.58 8.77 -29.54
C ALA A 117 -2.51 9.76 -30.04
N ALA A 118 -2.10 9.61 -31.32
CA ALA A 118 -1.14 10.51 -31.94
C ALA A 118 -1.64 11.97 -32.00
N VAL A 119 -2.93 12.15 -32.28
CA VAL A 119 -3.58 13.48 -32.25
C VAL A 119 -3.65 14.02 -30.83
N LEU A 120 -4.13 13.23 -29.86
CA LEU A 120 -4.28 13.69 -28.46
C LEU A 120 -2.95 14.10 -27.84
N ARG A 121 -1.86 13.38 -28.11
CA ARG A 121 -0.50 13.74 -27.62
C ARG A 121 -0.04 15.16 -28.05
N ARG A 122 -0.58 15.71 -29.13
CA ARG A 122 -0.30 17.07 -29.57
C ARG A 122 -0.98 18.14 -28.69
N TYR A 123 -1.94 17.74 -27.86
CA TYR A 123 -2.75 18.64 -27.02
C TYR A 123 -2.66 18.27 -25.53
N PRO A 124 -1.50 18.49 -24.87
CA PRO A 124 -1.32 18.09 -23.45
C PRO A 124 -2.35 18.72 -22.49
N ARG A 125 -2.77 19.96 -22.78
CA ARG A 125 -3.81 20.63 -21.96
C ARG A 125 -5.16 19.93 -22.06
N LEU A 126 -5.52 19.42 -23.24
CA LEU A 126 -6.73 18.63 -23.44
C LEU A 126 -6.62 17.28 -22.73
N CYS A 127 -5.49 16.59 -22.82
CA CYS A 127 -5.24 15.35 -22.06
C CYS A 127 -5.40 15.58 -20.57
N ARG A 128 -4.86 16.68 -20.04
CA ARG A 128 -5.03 17.04 -18.64
C ARG A 128 -6.50 17.27 -18.25
N ALA A 129 -7.24 18.03 -19.04
CA ALA A 129 -8.67 18.25 -18.81
C ALA A 129 -9.48 16.94 -18.84
N LEU A 130 -9.19 16.05 -19.80
CA LEU A 130 -9.83 14.73 -19.90
C LEU A 130 -9.46 13.82 -18.73
N THR A 131 -8.21 13.84 -18.25
CA THR A 131 -7.77 13.07 -17.07
C THR A 131 -8.54 13.51 -15.83
N VAL A 132 -8.54 14.80 -15.51
CA VAL A 132 -9.27 15.34 -14.34
C VAL A 132 -10.77 15.12 -14.50
N GLY A 133 -11.30 15.36 -15.70
CA GLY A 133 -12.71 15.12 -16.01
C GLY A 133 -13.12 13.66 -15.76
N THR A 134 -12.25 12.69 -16.13
CA THR A 134 -12.49 11.27 -15.87
C THR A 134 -12.61 10.97 -14.38
N VAL A 135 -11.69 11.49 -13.56
CA VAL A 135 -11.74 11.30 -12.10
C VAL A 135 -13.04 11.84 -11.52
N VAL A 136 -13.38 13.08 -11.89
CA VAL A 136 -14.57 13.77 -11.36
C VAL A 136 -15.85 13.02 -11.72
N TRP A 137 -16.03 12.67 -12.98
CA TRP A 137 -17.27 12.04 -13.42
C TRP A 137 -17.40 10.59 -12.92
N GLU A 138 -16.32 9.80 -12.91
CA GLU A 138 -16.38 8.43 -12.36
C GLU A 138 -16.70 8.44 -10.86
N ALA A 139 -16.02 9.28 -10.07
CA ALA A 139 -16.30 9.39 -8.64
C ALA A 139 -17.72 9.90 -8.36
N SER A 140 -18.25 10.78 -9.21
CA SER A 140 -19.59 11.34 -9.06
C SER A 140 -20.70 10.50 -9.72
N PHE A 141 -20.38 9.41 -10.42
CA PHE A 141 -21.36 8.59 -11.12
C PHE A 141 -22.57 8.19 -10.28
N PRO A 142 -22.44 7.82 -8.98
CA PRO A 142 -23.60 7.50 -8.15
C PRO A 142 -24.64 8.63 -8.05
N LEU A 143 -24.26 9.89 -8.32
CA LEU A 143 -25.22 11.00 -8.32
C LEU A 143 -26.25 10.87 -9.46
N VAL A 144 -26.02 10.00 -10.47
CA VAL A 144 -27.00 9.72 -11.53
C VAL A 144 -28.34 9.26 -10.96
N TYR A 145 -28.32 8.62 -9.80
CA TYR A 145 -29.53 8.17 -9.11
C TYR A 145 -30.34 9.32 -8.46
N LEU A 146 -29.77 10.51 -8.34
CA LEU A 146 -30.45 11.72 -7.84
C LEU A 146 -31.04 12.57 -8.97
N LEU A 147 -30.64 12.33 -10.24
CA LEU A 147 -31.08 13.09 -11.40
C LEU A 147 -32.51 12.72 -11.80
N SER A 148 -33.18 13.65 -12.47
CA SER A 148 -34.44 13.34 -13.19
C SER A 148 -34.16 12.33 -14.32
N ARG A 149 -35.20 11.60 -14.76
CA ARG A 149 -35.09 10.59 -15.83
C ARG A 149 -34.41 11.16 -17.09
N LYS A 150 -34.80 12.36 -17.52
CA LYS A 150 -34.23 13.03 -18.68
C LYS A 150 -32.74 13.35 -18.50
N GLN A 151 -32.37 13.91 -17.37
CA GLN A 151 -30.97 14.23 -17.03
C GLN A 151 -30.12 12.98 -16.93
N ALA A 152 -30.63 11.93 -16.28
CA ALA A 152 -29.95 10.64 -16.19
C ALA A 152 -29.72 10.00 -17.56
N SER A 153 -30.70 10.09 -18.49
CA SER A 153 -30.52 9.62 -19.86
C SER A 153 -29.41 10.36 -20.59
N HIS A 154 -29.34 11.68 -20.46
CA HIS A 154 -28.23 12.46 -21.02
C HIS A 154 -26.88 12.09 -20.38
N ALA A 155 -26.83 11.91 -19.07
CA ALA A 155 -25.61 11.47 -18.38
C ALA A 155 -25.16 10.10 -18.90
N LEU A 156 -26.05 9.12 -19.01
CA LEU A 156 -25.72 7.79 -19.56
C LEU A 156 -25.26 7.86 -21.03
N THR A 157 -25.80 8.79 -21.81
CA THR A 157 -25.34 9.01 -23.20
C THR A 157 -23.92 9.58 -23.22
N ALA A 158 -23.61 10.54 -22.34
CA ALA A 158 -22.26 11.09 -22.20
C ALA A 158 -21.24 10.02 -21.76
N VAL A 159 -21.64 9.14 -20.84
CA VAL A 159 -20.81 8.00 -20.40
C VAL A 159 -20.55 7.01 -21.55
N LYS A 160 -21.54 6.73 -22.36
CA LYS A 160 -21.35 5.91 -23.57
C LYS A 160 -20.36 6.56 -24.53
N ALA A 161 -20.48 7.86 -24.77
CA ALA A 161 -19.54 8.61 -25.61
C ALA A 161 -18.10 8.57 -25.02
N PHE A 162 -17.95 8.66 -23.71
CA PHE A 162 -16.66 8.49 -23.04
C PHE A 162 -16.03 7.11 -23.34
N HIS A 163 -16.78 6.01 -23.23
CA HIS A 163 -16.26 4.68 -23.54
C HIS A 163 -15.91 4.50 -25.02
N VAL A 164 -16.66 5.14 -25.93
CA VAL A 164 -16.27 5.19 -27.35
C VAL A 164 -14.96 5.95 -27.52
N GLY A 165 -14.78 7.06 -26.80
CA GLY A 165 -13.52 7.82 -26.77
C GLY A 165 -12.33 6.99 -26.30
N VAL A 166 -12.48 6.25 -25.20
CA VAL A 166 -11.47 5.33 -24.70
C VAL A 166 -11.16 4.23 -25.72
N ALA A 167 -12.20 3.61 -26.30
CA ALA A 167 -12.03 2.55 -27.30
C ALA A 167 -11.25 3.04 -28.52
N THR A 168 -11.50 4.28 -28.94
CA THR A 168 -10.87 4.88 -30.13
C THR A 168 -9.44 5.37 -29.81
N ALA A 169 -9.25 6.03 -28.67
CA ALA A 169 -7.97 6.63 -28.32
C ALA A 169 -6.92 5.59 -27.86
N MET A 170 -7.37 4.54 -27.16
CA MET A 170 -6.50 3.52 -26.57
C MET A 170 -6.60 2.17 -27.28
N GLU A 171 -7.35 2.08 -28.39
CA GLU A 171 -7.60 0.83 -29.14
C GLU A 171 -8.20 -0.30 -28.29
N LEU A 172 -9.12 0.07 -27.38
CA LEU A 172 -9.79 -0.84 -26.45
C LEU A 172 -11.28 -1.04 -26.77
N PRO A 173 -11.66 -1.66 -27.91
CA PRO A 173 -13.06 -1.81 -28.30
C PRO A 173 -13.89 -2.62 -27.30
N ARG A 174 -13.24 -3.46 -26.47
CA ARG A 174 -13.89 -4.23 -25.40
C ARG A 174 -14.56 -3.36 -24.35
N PHE A 175 -14.06 -2.14 -24.12
CA PHE A 175 -14.68 -1.18 -23.18
C PHE A 175 -16.09 -0.80 -23.60
N VAL A 176 -16.34 -0.63 -24.89
CA VAL A 176 -17.71 -0.36 -25.39
C VAL A 176 -18.64 -1.49 -25.00
N TRP A 177 -18.27 -2.73 -25.32
CA TRP A 177 -19.13 -3.89 -25.08
C TRP A 177 -19.32 -4.20 -23.59
N GLY A 178 -18.24 -4.14 -22.80
CA GLY A 178 -18.29 -4.42 -21.37
C GLY A 178 -19.17 -3.44 -20.59
N PHE A 179 -19.14 -2.17 -20.96
CA PHE A 179 -19.84 -1.14 -20.19
C PHE A 179 -21.23 -0.75 -20.78
N PHE A 180 -21.44 -0.79 -22.08
CA PHE A 180 -22.76 -0.45 -22.65
C PHE A 180 -23.87 -1.35 -22.14
N GLY A 181 -23.59 -2.64 -21.97
CA GLY A 181 -24.55 -3.57 -21.36
C GLY A 181 -24.96 -3.18 -19.94
N SER A 182 -24.01 -2.71 -19.14
CA SER A 182 -24.27 -2.28 -17.78
C SER A 182 -25.11 -1.00 -17.70
N HIS A 183 -24.96 -0.08 -18.67
CA HIS A 183 -25.77 1.15 -18.72
C HIS A 183 -27.26 0.88 -18.98
N GLY A 184 -27.58 -0.21 -19.69
CA GLY A 184 -28.97 -0.67 -19.84
C GLY A 184 -29.60 -1.03 -18.49
N ALA A 185 -28.84 -1.68 -17.62
CA ALA A 185 -29.29 -2.05 -16.28
C ALA A 185 -29.46 -0.81 -15.37
N VAL A 186 -28.58 0.20 -15.49
CA VAL A 186 -28.74 1.49 -14.79
C VAL A 186 -30.05 2.17 -15.26
N GLY A 187 -30.30 2.24 -16.57
CA GLY A 187 -31.54 2.78 -17.12
C GLY A 187 -32.78 2.06 -16.57
N TYR A 188 -32.76 0.73 -16.53
CA TYR A 188 -33.84 -0.07 -15.98
C TYR A 188 -34.16 0.30 -14.51
N VAL A 189 -33.15 0.42 -13.66
CA VAL A 189 -33.35 0.79 -12.24
C VAL A 189 -33.86 2.22 -12.10
N LEU A 190 -33.40 3.14 -12.94
CA LEU A 190 -33.90 4.51 -12.98
C LEU A 190 -35.37 4.59 -13.41
N ASP A 191 -35.80 3.72 -14.32
CA ASP A 191 -37.17 3.65 -14.81
C ASP A 191 -38.12 2.97 -13.82
N THR A 192 -37.63 2.04 -13.02
CA THR A 192 -38.43 1.30 -12.02
C THR A 192 -38.37 1.93 -10.61
N ARG A 193 -37.95 3.19 -10.49
CA ARG A 193 -38.01 3.95 -9.23
C ARG A 193 -39.39 3.96 -8.63
N GLY A 194 -39.53 3.52 -7.40
CA GLY A 194 -40.81 3.37 -6.72
C GLY A 194 -41.22 1.92 -6.48
N ALA A 195 -40.68 0.95 -7.21
CA ALA A 195 -40.69 -0.45 -6.81
C ALA A 195 -39.88 -0.62 -5.50
N SER A 196 -40.20 -1.64 -4.74
CA SER A 196 -39.58 -1.92 -3.42
C SER A 196 -38.07 -1.68 -3.41
N ARG A 197 -37.59 -0.85 -2.47
CA ARG A 197 -36.15 -0.63 -2.19
C ARG A 197 -35.53 -1.77 -1.36
N THR A 198 -36.16 -2.92 -1.32
CA THR A 198 -35.73 -4.04 -0.48
C THR A 198 -34.37 -4.56 -0.95
N PHE A 199 -34.13 -4.61 -2.27
CA PHE A 199 -32.84 -5.07 -2.81
C PHE A 199 -31.70 -4.13 -2.41
N GLU A 200 -31.87 -2.82 -2.61
CA GLU A 200 -30.85 -1.82 -2.26
C GLU A 200 -30.55 -1.85 -0.75
N LYS A 201 -31.59 -1.94 0.08
CA LYS A 201 -31.43 -2.09 1.54
C LYS A 201 -30.69 -3.39 1.90
N THR A 202 -31.04 -4.49 1.25
CA THR A 202 -30.37 -5.79 1.48
C THR A 202 -28.90 -5.72 1.07
N VAL A 203 -28.58 -5.15 -0.09
CA VAL A 203 -27.19 -5.01 -0.56
C VAL A 203 -26.39 -4.11 0.39
N VAL A 204 -26.94 -2.96 0.80
CA VAL A 204 -26.28 -2.09 1.78
C VAL A 204 -26.10 -2.81 3.12
N GLY A 205 -27.08 -3.57 3.56
CA GLY A 205 -27.00 -4.39 4.78
C GLY A 205 -25.92 -5.46 4.70
N ILE A 206 -25.84 -6.19 3.58
CA ILE A 206 -24.78 -7.20 3.33
C ILE A 206 -23.41 -6.54 3.26
N ALA A 207 -23.26 -5.45 2.49
CA ALA A 207 -21.99 -4.74 2.39
C ALA A 207 -21.53 -4.19 3.73
N GLY A 208 -22.44 -3.61 4.52
CA GLY A 208 -22.18 -3.18 5.88
C GLY A 208 -21.78 -4.33 6.81
N GLY A 209 -22.49 -5.45 6.74
CA GLY A 209 -22.17 -6.66 7.50
C GLY A 209 -20.80 -7.25 7.15
N VAL A 210 -20.46 -7.35 5.86
CA VAL A 210 -19.16 -7.82 5.40
C VAL A 210 -18.04 -6.87 5.86
N THR A 211 -18.25 -5.57 5.76
CA THR A 211 -17.27 -4.57 6.22
C THR A 211 -17.05 -4.67 7.73
N LEU A 212 -18.11 -4.80 8.50
CA LEU A 212 -18.03 -4.97 9.96
C LEU A 212 -17.30 -6.28 10.33
N ALA A 213 -17.65 -7.39 9.67
CA ALA A 213 -16.99 -8.68 9.90
C ALA A 213 -15.49 -8.59 9.55
N SER A 214 -15.13 -7.96 8.43
CA SER A 214 -13.73 -7.75 8.03
C SER A 214 -12.98 -6.90 9.05
N ALA A 215 -13.60 -5.84 9.56
CA ALA A 215 -13.00 -4.98 10.59
C ALA A 215 -12.77 -5.73 11.92
N LEU A 216 -13.72 -6.58 12.31
CA LEU A 216 -13.60 -7.41 13.53
C LEU A 216 -12.49 -8.46 13.37
N ILE A 217 -12.44 -9.17 12.22
CA ILE A 217 -11.38 -10.14 11.91
C ILE A 217 -10.00 -9.45 11.91
N ALA A 218 -9.89 -8.30 11.27
CA ALA A 218 -8.63 -7.54 11.23
C ALA A 218 -8.20 -7.08 12.63
N ARG A 219 -9.16 -6.68 13.49
CA ARG A 219 -8.88 -6.34 14.89
C ARG A 219 -8.36 -7.53 15.66
N GLU A 220 -9.03 -8.68 15.56
CA GLU A 220 -8.61 -9.92 16.21
C GLU A 220 -7.22 -10.36 15.77
N LYS A 221 -6.96 -10.36 14.46
CA LYS A 221 -5.64 -10.70 13.90
C LYS A 221 -4.53 -9.79 14.43
N ARG A 222 -4.79 -8.47 14.55
CA ARG A 222 -3.83 -7.55 15.18
C ARG A 222 -3.54 -7.90 16.63
N GLN A 223 -4.57 -8.22 17.41
CA GLN A 223 -4.39 -8.64 18.80
C GLN A 223 -3.57 -9.93 18.92
N ILE A 224 -3.86 -10.91 18.06
CA ILE A 224 -3.08 -12.15 17.98
C ILE A 224 -1.62 -11.87 17.58
N ALA A 225 -1.40 -10.98 16.61
CA ALA A 225 -0.04 -10.61 16.20
C ALA A 225 0.74 -9.94 17.34
N GLU A 226 0.10 -9.02 18.08
CA GLU A 226 0.69 -8.38 19.27
C GLU A 226 1.04 -9.41 20.36
N GLN A 227 0.17 -10.38 20.61
CA GLN A 227 0.44 -11.45 21.57
C GLN A 227 1.56 -12.38 21.12
N ARG A 228 1.61 -12.74 19.82
CA ARG A 228 2.68 -13.60 19.25
C ARG A 228 4.04 -12.94 19.25
N ARG A 229 4.11 -11.62 19.15
CA ARG A 229 5.37 -10.87 19.21
C ARG A 229 5.99 -10.91 20.60
N LEU A 230 5.18 -11.04 21.65
CA LEU A 230 5.64 -11.19 23.01
C LEU A 230 5.94 -12.66 23.31
N GLY A 231 7.11 -12.96 23.82
CA GLY A 231 7.44 -14.33 24.22
C GLY A 231 8.95 -14.58 24.33
N PRO A 232 9.36 -15.79 24.73
CA PRO A 232 10.76 -16.10 25.02
C PRO A 232 11.73 -15.91 23.85
N LYS A 233 11.22 -15.97 22.62
CA LYS A 233 11.99 -15.75 21.36
C LYS A 233 11.50 -14.52 20.60
N GLY A 234 10.64 -13.70 21.21
CA GLY A 234 10.03 -12.53 20.62
C GLY A 234 10.50 -11.22 21.22
N ALA A 235 9.62 -10.21 21.12
CA ALA A 235 9.83 -8.93 21.78
C ALA A 235 9.56 -9.03 23.29
N ALA A 236 10.30 -8.25 24.05
CA ALA A 236 10.09 -8.04 25.48
C ALA A 236 9.50 -6.64 25.73
N ARG A 237 8.99 -6.43 26.93
CA ARG A 237 8.58 -5.11 27.41
C ARG A 237 9.46 -4.71 28.59
N LEU A 238 10.00 -3.50 28.54
CA LEU A 238 10.66 -2.85 29.63
C LEU A 238 9.74 -1.79 30.22
N ALA A 239 9.44 -1.88 31.50
CA ALA A 239 8.72 -0.82 32.21
C ALA A 239 9.57 0.43 32.31
N TYR A 240 9.01 1.57 31.91
CA TYR A 240 9.61 2.89 32.01
C TYR A 240 8.72 3.83 32.80
N ALA A 241 9.20 5.00 33.17
CA ALA A 241 8.53 5.91 34.12
C ALA A 241 7.06 6.25 33.77
N ASP A 242 6.74 6.36 32.48
CA ASP A 242 5.41 6.76 31.95
C ASP A 242 4.74 5.69 31.09
N GLY A 243 5.25 4.47 31.06
CA GLY A 243 4.72 3.38 30.25
C GLY A 243 5.75 2.30 29.95
N ASP A 244 5.50 1.50 28.91
CA ASP A 244 6.37 0.39 28.52
C ASP A 244 7.12 0.72 27.22
N VAL A 245 8.29 0.10 27.05
CA VAL A 245 9.05 0.06 25.79
C VAL A 245 9.04 -1.36 25.25
N GLU A 246 8.60 -1.54 23.98
CA GLU A 246 8.74 -2.79 23.26
C GLU A 246 10.13 -2.87 22.61
N TYR A 247 10.87 -3.93 22.91
CA TYR A 247 12.16 -4.18 22.29
C TYR A 247 12.39 -5.67 22.04
N ARG A 248 13.31 -5.98 21.14
CA ARG A 248 13.77 -7.34 20.86
C ARG A 248 15.29 -7.39 20.86
N VAL A 249 15.82 -8.48 21.43
CA VAL A 249 17.26 -8.74 21.49
C VAL A 249 17.54 -10.07 20.81
N ASP A 250 18.38 -10.05 19.79
CA ASP A 250 18.88 -11.23 19.15
C ASP A 250 20.39 -11.37 19.51
N ARG A 251 20.82 -12.56 19.91
CA ARG A 251 22.20 -12.87 20.35
C ARG A 251 22.76 -14.06 19.57
N PRO A 252 24.09 -14.25 19.53
CA PRO A 252 24.70 -15.45 18.98
C PRO A 252 24.08 -16.72 19.57
N ALA A 253 23.60 -17.60 18.68
CA ALA A 253 22.86 -18.81 19.08
C ALA A 253 23.76 -19.89 19.71
N ASP A 254 25.06 -19.84 19.43
CA ASP A 254 26.08 -20.75 19.96
C ASP A 254 26.63 -20.35 21.34
N GLY A 255 26.11 -19.26 21.89
CA GLY A 255 26.55 -18.73 23.20
C GLY A 255 27.91 -18.05 23.19
N THR A 256 28.48 -17.78 22.00
CA THR A 256 29.73 -17.00 21.92
C THR A 256 29.53 -15.59 22.44
N ALA A 257 30.57 -15.01 23.02
CA ALA A 257 30.55 -13.64 23.50
C ALA A 257 30.33 -12.69 22.28
N PRO A 258 29.33 -11.79 22.31
CA PRO A 258 29.11 -10.85 21.25
C PRO A 258 30.27 -9.86 21.11
N ARG A 259 30.66 -9.53 19.89
CA ARG A 259 31.76 -8.60 19.60
C ARG A 259 31.36 -7.15 19.88
N ALA A 260 30.13 -6.78 19.56
CA ALA A 260 29.57 -5.44 19.74
C ALA A 260 28.06 -5.50 19.98
N THR A 261 27.48 -4.38 20.38
CA THR A 261 26.02 -4.19 20.39
C THR A 261 25.59 -3.34 19.21
N VAL A 262 24.68 -3.87 18.37
CA VAL A 262 24.13 -3.16 17.21
C VAL A 262 22.67 -2.80 17.48
N VAL A 263 22.34 -1.53 17.39
CA VAL A 263 20.98 -1.00 17.52
C VAL A 263 20.42 -0.72 16.13
N LEU A 264 19.27 -1.29 15.78
CA LEU A 264 18.60 -1.07 14.50
C LEU A 264 17.40 -0.13 14.69
N GLU A 265 17.54 1.09 14.19
CA GLU A 265 16.53 2.15 14.28
C GLU A 265 15.63 2.14 13.06
N CYS A 266 14.32 1.94 13.26
CA CYS A 266 13.34 1.80 12.18
C CYS A 266 13.04 3.12 11.46
N GLY A 267 12.61 3.04 10.21
CA GLY A 267 12.04 4.16 9.47
C GLY A 267 10.62 4.54 9.91
N LEU A 268 9.99 5.46 9.20
CA LEU A 268 8.63 5.94 9.48
C LEU A 268 7.61 4.80 9.33
N GLY A 269 6.88 4.53 10.39
CA GLY A 269 5.83 3.51 10.37
C GLY A 269 6.32 2.08 10.15
N GLN A 270 7.61 1.82 10.27
CA GLN A 270 8.21 0.48 10.12
C GLN A 270 8.14 -0.32 11.42
N SER A 271 7.96 -1.63 11.26
CA SER A 271 8.00 -2.60 12.36
C SER A 271 9.43 -3.09 12.61
N LEU A 272 9.65 -3.72 13.76
CA LEU A 272 10.92 -4.40 14.11
C LEU A 272 11.27 -5.48 13.08
N GLU A 273 10.26 -6.09 12.44
CA GLU A 273 10.40 -7.11 11.41
C GLU A 273 11.01 -6.58 10.11
N SER A 274 10.96 -5.27 9.85
CA SER A 274 11.59 -4.67 8.67
C SER A 274 13.10 -4.90 8.62
N TRP A 275 13.72 -5.10 9.76
CA TRP A 275 15.14 -5.40 9.90
C TRP A 275 15.46 -6.91 10.02
N GLU A 276 14.50 -7.80 9.75
CA GLU A 276 14.65 -9.23 10.04
C GLU A 276 15.89 -9.86 9.40
N TRP A 277 16.14 -9.55 8.12
CA TRP A 277 17.28 -10.12 7.40
C TRP A 277 18.63 -9.61 7.92
N VAL A 278 18.74 -8.31 8.11
CA VAL A 278 19.96 -7.68 8.66
C VAL A 278 20.20 -8.15 10.10
N ALA A 279 19.15 -8.14 10.92
CA ALA A 279 19.26 -8.56 12.31
C ALA A 279 19.68 -10.02 12.46
N ARG A 280 19.09 -10.93 11.66
CA ARG A 280 19.43 -12.35 11.69
C ARG A 280 20.88 -12.61 11.32
N SER A 281 21.44 -11.86 10.38
CA SER A 281 22.82 -12.02 9.96
C SER A 281 23.78 -11.45 11.01
N LEU A 282 23.55 -10.23 11.47
CA LEU A 282 24.39 -9.58 12.50
C LEU A 282 24.36 -10.33 13.83
N ALA A 283 23.23 -10.93 14.21
CA ALA A 283 23.09 -11.67 15.45
C ALA A 283 23.97 -12.94 15.55
N ARG A 284 24.61 -13.34 14.45
CA ARG A 284 25.61 -14.45 14.48
C ARG A 284 26.85 -14.09 15.29
N HIS A 285 27.19 -12.78 15.38
CA HIS A 285 28.43 -12.30 15.99
C HIS A 285 28.24 -11.15 16.98
N HIS A 286 27.05 -10.53 16.99
CA HIS A 286 26.76 -9.32 17.75
C HIS A 286 25.48 -9.48 18.58
N THR A 287 25.34 -8.70 19.64
CA THR A 287 24.03 -8.45 20.23
C THR A 287 23.30 -7.45 19.37
N VAL A 288 22.13 -7.82 18.82
CA VAL A 288 21.31 -6.94 17.98
C VAL A 288 20.06 -6.53 18.75
N ILE A 289 19.86 -5.23 18.89
CA ILE A 289 18.73 -4.62 19.58
C ILE A 289 17.84 -3.93 18.56
N ARG A 290 16.56 -4.23 18.60
CA ARG A 290 15.49 -3.54 17.88
C ARG A 290 14.47 -3.04 18.90
N TYR A 291 14.01 -1.81 18.79
CA TYR A 291 12.98 -1.28 19.68
C TYR A 291 11.99 -0.42 18.92
N HIS A 292 10.79 -0.29 19.45
CA HIS A 292 9.80 0.63 18.90
C HIS A 292 9.88 2.00 19.58
N ARG A 293 10.03 3.04 18.75
CA ARG A 293 9.96 4.44 19.20
C ARG A 293 8.62 4.76 19.86
N PRO A 294 8.51 5.89 20.58
CA PRO A 294 7.29 6.29 21.26
C PRO A 294 6.04 6.22 20.38
N GLY A 295 5.02 5.53 20.87
CA GLY A 295 3.73 5.40 20.21
C GLY A 295 3.60 4.29 19.16
N TYR A 296 4.70 3.60 18.79
CA TYR A 296 4.64 2.45 17.88
C TYR A 296 4.54 1.12 18.63
N GLY A 297 3.91 0.14 17.96
CA GLY A 297 3.78 -1.21 18.47
C GLY A 297 3.18 -1.25 19.86
N LEU A 298 3.86 -1.92 20.75
CA LEU A 298 3.46 -2.02 22.17
C LEU A 298 4.18 -0.99 23.07
N THR A 299 4.99 -0.09 22.50
CA THR A 299 5.59 1.02 23.25
C THR A 299 4.49 2.03 23.62
N THR A 300 4.22 2.15 24.91
CA THR A 300 3.21 3.07 25.46
C THR A 300 3.83 4.32 26.06
N SER A 301 5.11 4.26 26.43
CA SER A 301 5.87 5.43 26.90
C SER A 301 5.92 6.52 25.82
N ARG A 302 5.93 7.76 26.24
CA ARG A 302 6.08 8.97 25.41
C ARG A 302 7.41 9.70 25.64
N ALA A 303 8.29 9.11 26.42
CA ALA A 303 9.62 9.64 26.62
C ALA A 303 10.39 9.75 25.30
N ALA A 304 11.43 10.56 25.25
CA ALA A 304 12.23 10.71 24.04
C ALA A 304 12.88 9.39 23.62
N SER A 305 13.04 9.16 22.31
CA SER A 305 13.63 7.92 21.78
C SER A 305 14.98 7.59 22.40
N GLY A 306 15.82 8.60 22.65
CA GLY A 306 17.08 8.41 23.32
C GLY A 306 16.96 7.88 24.76
N ASP A 307 16.02 8.43 25.54
CA ASP A 307 15.81 7.96 26.93
C ASP A 307 15.35 6.50 26.96
N LEU A 308 14.45 6.11 26.02
CA LEU A 308 13.99 4.74 25.88
C LEU A 308 15.12 3.81 25.43
N LEU A 309 15.96 4.24 24.48
CA LEU A 309 17.10 3.47 24.02
C LEU A 309 18.11 3.28 25.14
N ALA A 310 18.41 4.33 25.94
CA ALA A 310 19.32 4.22 27.10
C ALA A 310 18.82 3.17 28.07
N ALA A 311 17.53 3.22 28.43
CA ALA A 311 16.93 2.23 29.32
C ALA A 311 17.02 0.80 28.76
N VAL A 312 16.81 0.61 27.46
CA VAL A 312 16.95 -0.71 26.83
C VAL A 312 18.40 -1.18 26.82
N LEU A 313 19.37 -0.31 26.55
CA LEU A 313 20.79 -0.63 26.59
C LEU A 313 21.23 -1.05 28.00
N ASP A 314 20.73 -0.35 29.01
CA ASP A 314 21.02 -0.67 30.44
C ASP A 314 20.39 -2.01 30.84
N GLU A 315 19.11 -2.27 30.43
CA GLU A 315 18.40 -3.54 30.70
C GLU A 315 19.10 -4.73 30.04
N VAL A 316 19.57 -4.55 28.80
CA VAL A 316 20.28 -5.60 28.06
C VAL A 316 21.69 -5.85 28.60
N GLY A 317 22.21 -4.90 29.37
CA GLY A 317 23.59 -4.91 29.85
C GLY A 317 24.59 -4.72 28.70
N ALA A 318 24.29 -3.83 27.77
CA ALA A 318 25.14 -3.56 26.62
C ALA A 318 26.54 -3.11 27.07
N LYS A 319 27.56 -3.86 26.69
CA LYS A 319 28.96 -3.62 27.00
C LYS A 319 29.79 -3.55 25.72
N GLY A 320 30.86 -2.77 25.75
CA GLY A 320 31.75 -2.60 24.61
C GLY A 320 31.15 -1.67 23.54
N GLU A 321 31.59 -1.82 22.32
CA GLU A 321 31.22 -0.99 21.17
C GLU A 321 29.71 -1.03 20.93
N VAL A 322 29.09 0.15 20.75
CA VAL A 322 27.70 0.32 20.35
C VAL A 322 27.65 0.97 18.99
N VAL A 323 27.02 0.28 18.05
CA VAL A 323 26.80 0.73 16.67
C VAL A 323 25.33 1.00 16.45
N VAL A 324 24.97 2.22 16.07
CA VAL A 324 23.59 2.58 15.70
C VAL A 324 23.44 2.52 14.20
N VAL A 325 22.51 1.71 13.73
CA VAL A 325 22.15 1.57 12.30
C VAL A 325 20.73 2.10 12.11
N THR A 326 20.58 3.06 11.22
CA THR A 326 19.30 3.77 11.02
C THR A 326 18.80 3.55 9.60
N HIS A 327 17.47 3.59 9.42
CA HIS A 327 16.85 3.63 8.08
C HIS A 327 15.89 4.82 7.99
N SER A 328 15.97 5.54 6.83
CA SER A 328 15.02 6.61 6.54
C SER A 328 14.95 7.66 7.65
N ILE A 329 13.74 8.04 8.10
CA ILE A 329 13.50 9.00 9.17
C ILE A 329 14.11 8.58 10.54
N GLY A 330 14.47 7.31 10.68
CA GLY A 330 15.23 6.82 11.83
C GLY A 330 16.56 7.56 12.03
N SER A 331 17.18 8.09 10.95
CA SER A 331 18.37 8.92 11.05
C SER A 331 18.12 10.22 11.84
N LEU A 332 16.95 10.86 11.63
CA LEU A 332 16.55 12.06 12.37
C LEU A 332 16.19 11.74 13.83
N SER A 333 15.61 10.55 14.07
CA SER A 333 15.41 10.06 15.43
C SER A 333 16.76 9.88 16.15
N ALA A 334 17.71 9.24 15.48
CA ALA A 334 19.08 9.06 16.02
C ALA A 334 19.78 10.41 16.27
N ALA A 335 19.66 11.37 15.36
CA ALA A 335 20.21 12.71 15.54
C ALA A 335 19.72 13.39 16.84
N SER A 336 18.52 13.03 17.32
CA SER A 336 17.98 13.58 18.56
C SER A 336 18.74 13.16 19.82
N TYR A 337 19.49 12.05 19.76
CA TYR A 337 20.19 11.51 20.94
C TYR A 337 21.70 11.29 20.73
N VAL A 338 22.20 10.95 19.52
CA VAL A 338 23.66 10.74 19.34
C VAL A 338 24.48 12.00 19.61
N GLY A 339 23.89 13.19 19.40
CA GLY A 339 24.52 14.47 19.75
C GLY A 339 24.32 14.92 21.22
N ASP A 340 23.63 14.13 22.05
CA ASP A 340 23.46 14.42 23.47
C ASP A 340 24.66 13.90 24.26
N ARG A 341 25.18 14.70 25.21
CA ARG A 341 26.32 14.32 26.07
C ARG A 341 26.11 12.98 26.79
N ARG A 342 24.86 12.60 27.05
CA ARG A 342 24.52 11.29 27.67
C ARG A 342 24.82 10.09 26.78
N PHE A 343 24.94 10.32 25.47
CA PHE A 343 25.22 9.28 24.45
C PHE A 343 26.59 9.46 23.78
N ALA A 344 27.28 10.59 23.99
CA ALA A 344 28.57 10.88 23.37
C ALA A 344 29.63 9.77 23.63
N ASP A 345 29.57 9.17 24.83
CA ASP A 345 30.45 8.08 25.25
C ASP A 345 29.81 6.68 25.12
N ARG A 346 28.66 6.56 24.46
CA ARG A 346 27.92 5.30 24.33
C ARG A 346 27.73 4.82 22.89
N VAL A 347 27.83 5.69 21.88
CA VAL A 347 27.66 5.36 20.47
C VAL A 347 28.98 5.57 19.76
N ASP A 348 29.64 4.47 19.43
CA ASP A 348 30.97 4.47 18.83
C ASP A 348 30.89 4.70 17.30
N LYS A 349 29.89 4.10 16.66
CA LYS A 349 29.71 4.14 15.19
C LYS A 349 28.26 4.38 14.79
N LEU A 350 28.07 5.04 13.67
CA LEU A 350 26.76 5.30 13.08
C LEU A 350 26.71 4.80 11.63
N VAL A 351 25.67 4.05 11.29
CA VAL A 351 25.37 3.68 9.92
C VAL A 351 24.01 4.26 9.51
N VAL A 352 24.00 5.02 8.44
CA VAL A 352 22.80 5.65 7.90
C VAL A 352 22.42 4.96 6.59
N VAL A 353 21.32 4.21 6.59
CA VAL A 353 20.80 3.50 5.41
C VAL A 353 19.65 4.32 4.85
N ASP A 354 19.83 4.86 3.64
CA ASP A 354 18.86 5.74 2.96
C ASP A 354 18.27 6.80 3.91
N GLY A 355 19.15 7.51 4.61
CA GLY A 355 18.75 8.50 5.62
C GLY A 355 17.90 9.63 5.05
N THR A 356 17.00 10.15 5.85
CA THR A 356 16.17 11.29 5.46
C THR A 356 16.99 12.59 5.51
N ASP A 357 17.08 13.30 4.39
CA ASP A 357 17.65 14.66 4.37
C ASP A 357 16.69 15.62 5.09
N PRO A 358 17.16 16.32 6.14
CA PRO A 358 16.32 17.21 6.94
C PRO A 358 15.77 18.39 6.15
N VAL A 359 16.52 18.92 5.17
CA VAL A 359 16.08 20.05 4.34
C VAL A 359 14.95 19.63 3.43
N LEU A 360 15.09 18.47 2.75
CA LEU A 360 14.05 17.94 1.88
C LEU A 360 12.78 17.59 2.66
N LEU A 361 12.92 17.07 3.88
CA LEU A 361 11.75 16.78 4.71
C LEU A 361 11.00 18.05 5.10
N ASP A 362 11.69 19.14 5.41
CA ASP A 362 11.07 20.42 5.73
C ASP A 362 10.40 21.06 4.51
N GLU A 363 11.01 20.92 3.32
CA GLU A 363 10.37 21.29 2.06
C GLU A 363 9.10 20.48 1.83
N ASP A 364 9.13 19.16 2.02
CA ASP A 364 7.97 18.27 1.88
C ASP A 364 6.84 18.61 2.84
N ARG A 365 7.16 19.05 4.06
CA ARG A 365 6.18 19.48 5.07
C ARG A 365 5.55 20.83 4.75
N THR A 366 6.28 21.74 4.13
CA THR A 366 5.82 23.09 3.78
C THR A 366 5.10 23.12 2.43
N ASP A 367 5.47 22.25 1.49
CA ASP A 367 4.75 22.10 0.23
C ASP A 367 3.39 21.42 0.44
N ARG A 368 2.31 22.18 0.25
CA ARG A 368 0.93 21.69 0.43
C ARG A 368 0.62 20.46 -0.42
N ARG A 369 1.23 20.30 -1.59
CA ARG A 369 0.98 19.17 -2.50
C ARG A 369 1.68 17.92 -2.00
N ARG A 370 2.95 18.02 -1.60
CA ARG A 370 3.75 16.90 -1.09
C ARG A 370 3.19 16.42 0.25
N LEU A 371 2.92 17.32 1.18
CA LEU A 371 2.23 17.02 2.43
C LEU A 371 0.84 16.41 2.20
N GLY A 372 0.07 16.96 1.24
CA GLY A 372 -1.25 16.43 0.87
C GLY A 372 -1.17 14.99 0.38
N LYS A 373 -0.21 14.65 -0.49
CA LYS A 373 0.02 13.28 -0.98
C LYS A 373 0.36 12.32 0.16
N PHE A 374 1.25 12.74 1.07
CA PHE A 374 1.60 11.93 2.24
C PHE A 374 0.37 11.65 3.12
N LEU A 375 -0.36 12.71 3.53
CA LEU A 375 -1.56 12.56 4.37
C LEU A 375 -2.64 11.72 3.71
N GLN A 376 -2.79 11.85 2.41
CA GLN A 376 -3.71 11.07 1.62
C GLN A 376 -3.34 9.57 1.63
N ALA A 377 -2.07 9.22 1.41
CA ALA A 377 -1.60 7.84 1.50
C ALA A 377 -1.86 7.25 2.91
N GLN A 378 -1.62 8.05 3.97
CA GLN A 378 -1.90 7.61 5.34
C GLN A 378 -3.42 7.42 5.59
N LEU A 379 -4.27 8.31 5.04
CA LEU A 379 -5.71 8.16 5.14
C LEU A 379 -6.21 6.87 4.50
N TYR A 380 -5.65 6.48 3.33
CA TYR A 380 -6.00 5.20 2.71
C TYR A 380 -5.63 4.02 3.57
N THR A 381 -4.38 4.01 4.02
CA THR A 381 -3.89 2.94 4.87
C THR A 381 -4.76 2.84 6.13
N LEU A 382 -5.18 3.99 6.68
CA LEU A 382 -6.07 4.04 7.83
C LEU A 382 -7.47 3.48 7.52
N VAL A 383 -8.07 3.86 6.39
CA VAL A 383 -9.36 3.32 5.95
C VAL A 383 -9.26 1.81 5.73
N ALA A 384 -8.23 1.35 5.04
CA ALA A 384 -7.98 -0.08 4.84
C ALA A 384 -7.80 -0.83 6.17
N ALA A 385 -7.11 -0.22 7.13
CA ALA A 385 -6.88 -0.78 8.46
C ALA A 385 -8.17 -0.86 9.30
N VAL A 386 -9.00 0.19 9.27
CA VAL A 386 -10.26 0.23 10.05
C VAL A 386 -11.31 -0.70 9.45
N THR A 387 -11.43 -0.74 8.14
CA THR A 387 -12.40 -1.61 7.44
C THR A 387 -11.94 -3.07 7.34
N GLY A 388 -10.64 -3.34 7.54
CA GLY A 388 -10.06 -4.68 7.35
C GLY A 388 -9.94 -5.11 5.89
N ILE A 389 -10.16 -4.22 4.92
CA ILE A 389 -10.14 -4.55 3.49
C ILE A 389 -8.75 -5.02 3.02
N TYR A 390 -7.67 -4.63 3.71
CA TYR A 390 -6.32 -5.09 3.41
C TYR A 390 -6.14 -6.61 3.53
N GLU A 391 -6.97 -7.28 4.32
CA GLU A 391 -6.95 -8.74 4.46
C GLU A 391 -7.38 -9.46 3.18
N TRP A 392 -8.15 -8.79 2.32
CA TRP A 392 -8.65 -9.33 1.06
C TRP A 392 -7.77 -8.96 -0.14
N ALA A 393 -6.91 -7.95 0.02
CA ALA A 393 -5.97 -7.51 -1.01
C ALA A 393 -4.59 -8.13 -0.76
N PRO A 394 -4.12 -9.00 -1.64
CA PRO A 394 -2.78 -9.56 -1.50
C PRO A 394 -1.75 -8.43 -1.65
N ASN A 395 -1.01 -8.16 -0.60
CA ASN A 395 0.06 -7.18 -0.62
C ASN A 395 1.28 -7.77 -1.36
N ALA A 396 1.50 -7.28 -2.59
CA ALA A 396 2.55 -7.80 -3.45
C ALA A 396 3.96 -7.46 -2.92
N VAL A 397 4.08 -6.30 -2.26
CA VAL A 397 5.37 -5.79 -1.75
C VAL A 397 5.89 -6.65 -0.60
N GLU A 398 5.04 -6.98 0.37
CA GLU A 398 5.43 -7.81 1.50
C GLU A 398 5.72 -9.25 1.10
N ARG A 399 5.12 -9.75 0.02
CA ARG A 399 5.43 -11.08 -0.52
C ARG A 399 6.82 -11.16 -1.14
N GLN A 400 7.31 -10.06 -1.72
CA GLN A 400 8.65 -9.99 -2.31
C GLN A 400 9.75 -9.91 -1.24
N ALA A 401 9.42 -9.51 -0.01
CA ALA A 401 10.38 -9.45 1.09
C ALA A 401 10.96 -10.81 1.50
N GLY A 402 10.29 -11.90 1.13
CA GLY A 402 10.76 -13.27 1.42
C GLY A 402 10.69 -13.63 2.91
N TYR A 403 9.95 -12.87 3.73
CA TYR A 403 9.80 -13.15 5.15
C TYR A 403 9.15 -14.51 5.41
N THR A 404 9.47 -15.11 6.54
CA THR A 404 8.71 -16.27 7.02
C THR A 404 7.24 -15.89 7.22
N PRO A 405 6.30 -16.85 7.13
CA PRO A 405 4.87 -16.55 7.31
C PRO A 405 4.57 -15.81 8.62
N ASP A 406 5.24 -16.13 9.72
CA ASP A 406 5.02 -15.49 11.02
C ASP A 406 5.56 -14.04 11.04
N THR A 407 6.76 -13.82 10.48
CA THR A 407 7.36 -12.47 10.34
C THR A 407 6.49 -11.60 9.43
N GLN A 408 6.07 -12.14 8.29
CA GLN A 408 5.17 -11.45 7.37
C GLN A 408 3.84 -11.09 8.03
N TYR A 409 3.25 -12.05 8.76
CA TYR A 409 2.00 -11.82 9.48
C TYR A 409 2.14 -10.66 10.48
N SER A 410 3.17 -10.68 11.33
CA SER A 410 3.44 -9.63 12.32
C SER A 410 3.67 -8.28 11.68
N HIS A 411 4.45 -8.23 10.60
CA HIS A 411 4.74 -7.02 9.84
C HIS A 411 3.48 -6.39 9.23
N VAL A 412 2.64 -7.18 8.55
CA VAL A 412 1.40 -6.70 7.94
C VAL A 412 0.45 -6.15 8.99
N GLN A 413 0.25 -6.86 10.10
CA GLN A 413 -0.64 -6.41 11.18
C GLN A 413 -0.12 -5.15 11.87
N PHE A 414 1.20 -4.93 11.90
CA PHE A 414 1.80 -3.69 12.40
C PHE A 414 1.53 -2.52 11.44
N VAL A 415 1.82 -2.69 10.15
CA VAL A 415 1.64 -1.65 9.12
C VAL A 415 0.18 -1.17 9.06
N PHE A 416 -0.77 -2.10 9.12
CA PHE A 416 -2.20 -1.79 9.12
C PHE A 416 -2.79 -1.59 10.54
N SER A 417 -1.98 -1.23 11.51
CA SER A 417 -2.48 -0.80 12.83
C SER A 417 -2.88 0.68 12.78
N PRO A 418 -4.17 1.03 13.05
CA PRO A 418 -4.61 2.41 13.09
C PRO A 418 -3.78 3.31 14.00
N ARG A 419 -3.33 2.77 15.15
CA ARG A 419 -2.45 3.46 16.09
C ARG A 419 -1.13 3.84 15.44
N ASN A 420 -0.46 2.89 14.78
CA ASN A 420 0.84 3.11 14.15
C ASN A 420 0.73 4.10 12.98
N ILE A 421 -0.36 4.03 12.18
CA ILE A 421 -0.61 4.96 11.08
C ILE A 421 -0.78 6.39 11.60
N VAL A 422 -1.58 6.59 12.64
CA VAL A 422 -1.76 7.91 13.25
C VAL A 422 -0.43 8.42 13.85
N ASN A 423 0.33 7.52 14.47
CA ASN A 423 1.62 7.87 15.05
C ASN A 423 2.64 8.24 13.97
N SER A 424 2.66 7.58 12.81
CA SER A 424 3.54 7.95 11.70
C SER A 424 3.25 9.37 11.18
N VAL A 425 1.98 9.78 11.14
CA VAL A 425 1.62 11.16 10.80
C VAL A 425 2.13 12.16 11.85
N ARG A 426 2.02 11.81 13.13
CA ARG A 426 2.53 12.67 14.22
C ARG A 426 4.04 12.79 14.17
N GLU A 427 4.73 11.69 14.00
CA GLU A 427 6.19 11.65 13.90
C GLU A 427 6.66 12.42 12.66
N TYR A 428 6.10 12.16 11.48
CA TYR A 428 6.43 12.90 10.26
C TYR A 428 6.31 14.40 10.44
N ARG A 429 5.28 14.88 11.14
CA ARG A 429 5.07 16.30 11.40
C ARG A 429 5.92 16.90 12.52
N GLY A 430 6.28 16.08 13.50
CA GLY A 430 6.87 16.56 14.77
C GLY A 430 8.35 16.25 14.94
N ILE A 431 8.95 15.39 14.08
CA ILE A 431 10.37 15.09 14.21
C ILE A 431 11.21 16.33 13.89
N ARG A 432 12.21 16.57 14.72
CA ARG A 432 13.09 17.73 14.59
C ARG A 432 14.11 17.50 13.48
N THR A 433 14.37 18.53 12.72
CA THR A 433 15.31 18.57 11.58
C THR A 433 16.49 19.49 11.86
N GLU A 434 16.31 20.42 12.84
CA GLU A 434 17.34 21.39 13.18
C GLU A 434 18.58 20.69 13.72
N ASP A 435 19.74 21.10 13.23
CA ASP A 435 21.07 20.58 13.59
C ASP A 435 21.27 19.07 13.39
N ALA A 436 20.32 18.38 12.70
CA ALA A 436 20.39 16.92 12.55
C ALA A 436 21.70 16.46 11.90
N VAL A 437 22.15 17.12 10.84
CA VAL A 437 23.42 16.78 10.15
C VAL A 437 24.61 16.99 11.08
N SER A 438 24.66 18.11 11.80
CA SER A 438 25.74 18.39 12.75
C SER A 438 25.80 17.36 13.89
N ARG A 439 24.63 16.94 14.39
CA ARG A 439 24.54 15.93 15.45
C ARG A 439 24.95 14.54 14.99
N LEU A 440 24.54 14.12 13.78
CA LEU A 440 24.95 12.85 13.20
C LEU A 440 26.47 12.84 12.91
N GLY A 441 27.01 13.95 12.40
CA GLY A 441 28.44 14.12 12.14
C GLY A 441 29.30 14.28 13.41
N ALA A 442 28.70 14.38 14.60
CA ALA A 442 29.43 14.36 15.86
C ALA A 442 29.88 12.94 16.26
N VAL A 443 29.35 11.89 15.63
CA VAL A 443 29.84 10.51 15.81
C VAL A 443 31.13 10.35 15.04
N GLU A 444 32.19 9.83 15.70
CA GLU A 444 33.55 9.78 15.15
C GLU A 444 33.63 8.95 13.85
N SER A 445 32.85 7.88 13.75
CA SER A 445 32.83 7.00 12.60
C SER A 445 31.43 6.88 12.02
N VAL A 446 31.25 7.32 10.75
CA VAL A 446 29.95 7.28 10.04
C VAL A 446 30.08 6.57 8.70
N LEU A 447 29.10 5.71 8.40
CA LEU A 447 28.90 5.09 7.08
C LEU A 447 27.51 5.46 6.56
N VAL A 448 27.43 5.87 5.30
CA VAL A 448 26.16 6.05 4.59
C VAL A 448 26.02 4.93 3.56
N VAL A 449 24.91 4.20 3.61
CA VAL A 449 24.55 3.14 2.67
C VAL A 449 23.31 3.58 1.90
N ALA A 450 23.40 3.65 0.58
CA ALA A 450 22.34 4.15 -0.28
C ALA A 450 21.70 3.05 -1.14
N SER A 451 20.41 3.20 -1.42
CA SER A 451 19.77 2.53 -2.57
C SER A 451 20.12 3.26 -3.89
N ASP A 452 19.90 2.58 -5.02
CA ASP A 452 20.02 3.25 -6.32
C ASP A 452 19.03 4.42 -6.46
N GLU A 453 17.85 4.28 -5.85
CA GLU A 453 16.80 5.31 -5.88
C GLU A 453 17.25 6.65 -5.29
N PHE A 454 18.07 6.61 -4.23
CA PHE A 454 18.53 7.80 -3.51
C PHE A 454 20.06 8.01 -3.53
N ALA A 455 20.78 7.31 -4.40
CA ALA A 455 22.25 7.33 -4.41
C ALA A 455 22.85 8.74 -4.46
N GLU A 456 22.34 9.61 -5.34
CA GLU A 456 22.81 10.98 -5.46
C GLU A 456 22.57 11.82 -4.20
N GLN A 457 21.38 11.71 -3.61
CA GLN A 457 21.03 12.46 -2.40
C GLN A 457 21.84 11.97 -1.20
N GLN A 458 22.05 10.66 -1.10
CA GLN A 458 22.81 10.05 -0.01
C GLN A 458 24.31 10.32 -0.14
N ALA A 459 24.84 10.47 -1.36
CA ALA A 459 26.23 10.91 -1.58
C ALA A 459 26.46 12.33 -1.02
N VAL A 460 25.51 13.25 -1.24
CA VAL A 460 25.56 14.61 -0.67
C VAL A 460 25.46 14.55 0.86
N LEU A 461 24.62 13.68 1.42
CA LEU A 461 24.55 13.50 2.87
C LEU A 461 25.85 12.94 3.43
N ALA A 462 26.46 11.95 2.77
CA ALA A 462 27.74 11.38 3.16
C ALA A 462 28.86 12.43 3.18
N GLU A 463 28.92 13.30 2.17
CA GLU A 463 29.87 14.42 2.13
C GLU A 463 29.68 15.37 3.31
N LYS A 464 28.42 15.77 3.60
CA LYS A 464 28.09 16.65 4.74
C LYS A 464 28.47 16.04 6.09
N LEU A 465 28.43 14.70 6.20
CA LEU A 465 28.76 13.96 7.43
C LEU A 465 30.25 13.58 7.52
N GLY A 466 31.03 13.78 6.45
CA GLY A 466 32.41 13.25 6.38
C GLY A 466 32.43 11.71 6.42
N ALA A 467 31.36 11.06 5.95
CA ALA A 467 31.13 9.64 6.09
C ALA A 467 31.72 8.80 4.95
N LYS A 468 32.01 7.52 5.22
CA LYS A 468 32.20 6.53 4.15
C LYS A 468 30.86 6.35 3.41
N PHE A 469 30.93 6.01 2.10
CA PHE A 469 29.74 5.89 1.28
C PHE A 469 29.74 4.59 0.47
N GLU A 470 28.64 3.86 0.50
CA GLU A 470 28.42 2.64 -0.31
C GLU A 470 27.02 2.64 -0.93
N VAL A 471 26.88 2.03 -2.13
CA VAL A 471 25.60 1.91 -2.83
C VAL A 471 25.20 0.43 -2.95
N VAL A 472 23.98 0.11 -2.62
CA VAL A 472 23.38 -1.23 -2.81
C VAL A 472 22.64 -1.25 -4.14
N HIS A 473 23.35 -1.62 -5.20
CA HIS A 473 22.79 -1.66 -6.55
C HIS A 473 21.61 -2.61 -6.70
N GLY A 474 20.62 -2.19 -7.48
CA GLY A 474 19.37 -2.90 -7.73
C GLY A 474 18.32 -2.68 -6.65
N SER A 475 18.62 -1.89 -5.62
CA SER A 475 17.70 -1.65 -4.51
C SER A 475 16.94 -0.32 -4.64
N ALA A 476 15.78 -0.25 -4.01
CA ALA A 476 14.99 0.95 -3.78
C ALA A 476 14.80 1.16 -2.28
N HIS A 477 14.34 2.32 -1.87
CA HIS A 477 14.18 2.73 -0.46
C HIS A 477 13.53 1.69 0.46
N ARG A 478 12.46 1.03 -0.02
CA ARG A 478 11.77 0.00 0.77
C ARG A 478 12.46 -1.36 0.70
N SER A 479 13.10 -1.67 -0.42
CA SER A 479 13.69 -2.98 -0.62
C SER A 479 15.09 -3.12 -0.03
N ILE A 480 15.80 -2.01 0.24
CA ILE A 480 17.19 -2.02 0.69
C ILE A 480 17.40 -2.82 1.99
N ILE A 481 16.46 -2.72 2.93
CA ILE A 481 16.47 -3.52 4.18
C ILE A 481 15.42 -4.63 4.19
N GLY A 482 14.37 -4.49 3.35
CA GLY A 482 13.22 -5.38 3.36
C GLY A 482 13.39 -6.65 2.53
N TYR A 483 14.17 -6.63 1.46
CA TYR A 483 14.39 -7.80 0.61
C TYR A 483 15.70 -8.49 1.02
N GLN A 484 15.66 -9.82 1.13
CA GLN A 484 16.79 -10.60 1.63
C GLN A 484 18.09 -10.28 0.88
N GLU A 485 18.06 -10.29 -0.45
CA GLU A 485 19.23 -10.04 -1.29
C GLU A 485 19.89 -8.68 -1.02
N HIS A 486 19.08 -7.63 -0.85
CA HIS A 486 19.58 -6.28 -0.59
C HIS A 486 20.06 -6.14 0.88
N ALA A 487 19.29 -6.70 1.81
CA ALA A 487 19.62 -6.68 3.23
C ALA A 487 20.94 -7.40 3.54
N GLU A 488 21.28 -8.46 2.81
CA GLU A 488 22.58 -9.15 2.90
C GLU A 488 23.74 -8.25 2.44
N LYS A 489 23.52 -7.42 1.41
CA LYS A 489 24.52 -6.43 0.96
C LYS A 489 24.70 -5.31 2.00
N VAL A 490 23.59 -4.82 2.60
CA VAL A 490 23.63 -3.84 3.70
C VAL A 490 24.40 -4.40 4.89
N GLU A 491 24.09 -5.63 5.31
CA GLU A 491 24.81 -6.30 6.40
C GLU A 491 26.30 -6.41 6.10
N GLY A 492 26.66 -6.81 4.87
CA GLY A 492 28.04 -6.88 4.44
C GLY A 492 28.76 -5.54 4.53
N ALA A 493 28.11 -4.43 4.18
CA ALA A 493 28.64 -3.07 4.33
C ALA A 493 28.85 -2.70 5.81
N ILE A 494 27.85 -2.97 6.67
CA ILE A 494 27.93 -2.75 8.11
C ILE A 494 29.11 -3.52 8.70
N ARG A 495 29.24 -4.81 8.38
CA ARG A 495 30.31 -5.67 8.89
C ARG A 495 31.70 -5.16 8.48
N ARG A 496 31.91 -4.85 7.18
CA ARG A 496 33.17 -4.26 6.71
C ARG A 496 33.53 -2.97 7.45
N PHE A 497 32.52 -2.15 7.70
CA PHE A 497 32.70 -0.89 8.42
C PHE A 497 33.06 -1.11 9.88
N MET A 498 32.48 -2.11 10.54
CA MET A 498 32.78 -2.46 11.93
C MET A 498 34.17 -3.10 12.06
N ASP A 499 34.58 -3.93 11.09
CA ASP A 499 35.88 -4.64 11.11
C ASP A 499 37.06 -3.74 10.67
N ALA A 500 36.81 -2.58 10.08
CA ALA A 500 37.83 -1.70 9.50
C ALA A 500 38.49 -0.71 10.50
N CYS A 501 38.24 -0.85 11.81
CA CYS A 501 38.76 0.04 12.83
C CYS A 501 39.60 -0.70 13.87
#